data_d601def7417b1a164579bfb3967be481
#
_entry.id   d601def7417b1a164579bfb3967be481
#
_cell.length_a   1.000
_cell.length_b   1.000
_cell.length_c   1.000
_cell.angle_alpha   90.00
_cell.angle_beta   90.00
_cell.angle_gamma   90.00
#
_symmetry.space_group_name_H-M   'P 1'
#
loop_
_entity.id
_entity.type
_entity.pdbx_description
1 polymer ?
#
loop_
_entity_poly.entity_id
_entity_poly.type
_entity_poly.pdbx_seq_one_letter_code
_entity_poly.pdbx_strand_id
1 'polypeptide(L)'
;MKPTVTHILFTTDLSQNSTYALTHAASMAKMTGAKLHVLHVVEPLSDDARVTIQMFMQDDASRKKAMGTRHEHAKAVLAERQKNFWAALPKEDRDVRDQVESIEIVDGHPAEVILRRAKELQCDLIVLGAHDHGFSHTFLGTVAKRVLRRADIPTLVVPYKADT
;
A
#
# COMPACT_ATOMS: atom_id res chain seq x y z
N MET A 1 -17.20 14.70 21.70
CA MET A 1 -16.38 13.70 20.99
C MET A 1 -15.67 14.41 19.85
N LYS A 2 -14.35 14.39 19.81
CA LYS A 2 -13.62 14.99 18.71
C LYS A 2 -13.45 13.96 17.60
N PRO A 3 -13.75 14.29 16.34
CA PRO A 3 -13.36 13.45 15.21
C PRO A 3 -11.84 13.39 15.19
N THR A 4 -11.31 12.21 15.14
CA THR A 4 -9.88 11.99 15.42
C THR A 4 -9.12 11.42 14.22
N VAL A 5 -9.66 11.57 13.02
CA VAL A 5 -8.94 11.17 11.80
C VAL A 5 -8.22 12.38 11.23
N THR A 6 -6.93 12.47 11.53
CA THR A 6 -6.04 13.53 11.06
C THR A 6 -4.94 13.04 10.13
N HIS A 7 -4.57 11.77 10.23
CA HIS A 7 -3.59 11.12 9.38
C HIS A 7 -4.08 9.72 8.98
N ILE A 8 -4.15 9.46 7.69
CA ILE A 8 -4.59 8.19 7.12
C ILE A 8 -3.39 7.53 6.45
N LEU A 9 -3.12 6.27 6.77
CA LEU A 9 -2.19 5.43 6.03
C LEU A 9 -2.96 4.56 5.05
N PHE A 10 -2.80 4.80 3.77
CA PHE A 10 -3.25 3.91 2.71
C PHE A 10 -2.11 3.01 2.27
N THR A 11 -2.34 1.70 2.26
CA THR A 11 -1.36 0.74 1.77
C THR A 11 -1.82 0.07 0.49
N THR A 12 -0.93 -0.03 -0.47
CA THR A 12 -1.21 -0.62 -1.78
C THR A 12 -0.32 -1.82 -2.05
N ASP A 13 -0.89 -2.86 -2.64
CA ASP A 13 -0.15 -4.00 -3.19
C ASP A 13 0.10 -3.84 -4.71
N LEU A 14 -0.18 -2.66 -5.26
CA LEU A 14 -0.08 -2.32 -6.68
C LEU A 14 -1.09 -3.05 -7.58
N SER A 15 -2.07 -3.75 -7.03
CA SER A 15 -3.15 -4.35 -7.80
C SER A 15 -4.21 -3.32 -8.21
N GLN A 16 -5.08 -3.69 -9.15
CA GLN A 16 -6.23 -2.86 -9.51
C GLN A 16 -7.21 -2.68 -8.35
N ASN A 17 -7.33 -3.68 -7.49
CA ASN A 17 -8.13 -3.58 -6.27
C ASN A 17 -7.66 -2.49 -5.31
N SER A 18 -6.36 -2.25 -5.24
CA SER A 18 -5.80 -1.16 -4.46
C SER A 18 -6.31 0.20 -4.93
N THR A 19 -6.62 0.37 -6.20
CA THR A 19 -7.20 1.60 -6.73
C THR A 19 -8.57 1.87 -6.12
N TYR A 20 -9.39 0.83 -5.98
CA TYR A 20 -10.68 0.96 -5.29
C TYR A 20 -10.53 1.30 -3.79
N ALA A 21 -9.57 0.68 -3.12
CA ALA A 21 -9.24 1.01 -1.74
C ALA A 21 -8.74 2.47 -1.61
N LEU A 22 -7.95 2.95 -2.56
CA LEU A 22 -7.50 4.35 -2.59
C LEU A 22 -8.68 5.32 -2.75
N THR A 23 -9.71 4.97 -3.51
CA THR A 23 -10.93 5.78 -3.61
C THR A 23 -11.57 6.02 -2.24
N HIS A 24 -11.64 4.99 -1.40
CA HIS A 24 -12.15 5.11 -0.04
C HIS A 24 -11.22 5.95 0.85
N ALA A 25 -9.92 5.73 0.77
CA ALA A 25 -8.95 6.52 1.53
C ALA A 25 -9.01 8.01 1.16
N ALA A 26 -9.08 8.32 -0.13
CA ALA A 26 -9.20 9.69 -0.63
C ALA A 26 -10.51 10.35 -0.19
N SER A 27 -11.62 9.62 -0.26
CA SER A 27 -12.92 10.10 0.21
C SER A 27 -12.90 10.42 1.71
N MET A 28 -12.31 9.54 2.52
CA MET A 28 -12.15 9.76 3.97
C MET A 28 -11.26 10.97 4.25
N ALA A 29 -10.16 11.12 3.52
CA ALA A 29 -9.28 12.26 3.65
C ALA A 29 -10.01 13.57 3.32
N LYS A 30 -10.79 13.58 2.23
CA LYS A 30 -11.60 14.75 1.85
C LYS A 30 -12.62 15.13 2.93
N MET A 31 -13.35 14.16 3.45
CA MET A 31 -14.38 14.40 4.47
C MET A 31 -13.84 14.89 5.81
N THR A 32 -12.64 14.44 6.18
CA THR A 32 -12.04 14.72 7.49
C THR A 32 -11.01 15.85 7.48
N GLY A 33 -10.52 16.23 6.30
CA GLY A 33 -9.38 17.11 6.15
C GLY A 33 -8.04 16.44 6.53
N ALA A 34 -8.02 15.11 6.67
CA ALA A 34 -6.85 14.37 7.08
C ALA A 34 -5.74 14.39 6.02
N LYS A 35 -4.50 14.31 6.46
CA LYS A 35 -3.35 14.03 5.61
C LYS A 35 -3.34 12.57 5.19
N LEU A 36 -3.01 12.32 3.95
CA LEU A 36 -2.97 10.97 3.37
C LEU A 36 -1.51 10.57 3.11
N HIS A 37 -1.13 9.42 3.66
CA HIS A 37 0.14 8.77 3.43
C HIS A 37 -0.08 7.53 2.58
N VAL A 38 0.68 7.37 1.51
CA VAL A 38 0.62 6.22 0.60
C VAL A 38 1.86 5.37 0.81
N LEU A 39 1.66 4.09 1.07
CA LEU A 39 2.72 3.13 1.32
C LEU A 39 2.58 1.89 0.44
N HIS A 40 3.67 1.51 -0.20
CA HIS A 40 3.85 0.18 -0.76
C HIS A 40 5.04 -0.51 -0.10
N VAL A 41 4.85 -1.77 0.26
CA VAL A 41 5.91 -2.59 0.85
C VAL A 41 6.39 -3.62 -0.18
N VAL A 42 7.68 -3.59 -0.48
CA VAL A 42 8.32 -4.59 -1.33
C VAL A 42 8.72 -5.77 -0.46
N GLU A 43 8.07 -6.90 -0.70
CA GLU A 43 8.34 -8.13 0.06
C GLU A 43 9.74 -8.67 -0.23
N PRO A 44 10.39 -9.30 0.77
CA PRO A 44 11.61 -10.03 0.54
C PRO A 44 11.38 -11.16 -0.48
N LEU A 45 12.42 -11.49 -1.23
CA LEU A 45 12.41 -12.67 -2.08
C LEU A 45 12.17 -13.92 -1.23
N SER A 46 11.40 -14.87 -1.78
CA SER A 46 11.27 -16.19 -1.18
C SER A 46 12.64 -16.88 -1.07
N ASP A 47 12.78 -17.82 -0.16
CA ASP A 47 14.04 -18.56 0.01
C ASP A 47 14.45 -19.27 -1.28
N ASP A 48 13.51 -19.84 -2.01
CA ASP A 48 13.76 -20.50 -3.30
C ASP A 48 14.28 -19.49 -4.35
N ALA A 49 13.71 -18.31 -4.41
CA ALA A 49 14.17 -17.26 -5.31
C ALA A 49 15.57 -16.75 -4.93
N ARG A 50 15.87 -16.65 -3.63
CA ARG A 50 17.21 -16.31 -3.13
C ARG A 50 18.25 -17.35 -3.53
N VAL A 51 17.93 -18.63 -3.33
CA VAL A 51 18.80 -19.75 -3.71
C VAL A 51 19.06 -19.72 -5.21
N THR A 52 18.01 -19.54 -6.01
CA THR A 52 18.13 -19.42 -7.48
C THR A 52 19.06 -18.28 -7.88
N ILE A 53 18.91 -17.10 -7.29
CA ILE A 53 19.77 -15.96 -7.55
C ILE A 53 21.23 -16.24 -7.15
N GLN A 54 21.44 -16.89 -6.00
CA GLN A 54 22.77 -17.28 -5.55
C GLN A 54 23.44 -18.29 -6.47
N MET A 55 22.66 -19.22 -7.05
CA MET A 55 23.17 -20.23 -7.98
C MET A 55 23.54 -19.65 -9.34
N PHE A 56 22.78 -18.72 -9.86
CA PHE A 56 22.93 -18.17 -11.21
C PHE A 56 23.64 -16.82 -11.28
N MET A 57 23.70 -16.08 -10.18
CA MET A 57 24.39 -14.79 -10.08
C MET A 57 25.53 -14.89 -9.08
N GLN A 58 26.74 -15.12 -9.57
CA GLN A 58 27.91 -15.37 -8.71
C GLN A 58 28.56 -14.11 -8.16
N ASP A 59 28.28 -12.93 -8.72
CA ASP A 59 28.85 -11.69 -8.26
C ASP A 59 27.88 -10.85 -7.43
N ASP A 60 28.41 -10.11 -6.44
CA ASP A 60 27.60 -9.26 -5.56
C ASP A 60 26.97 -8.07 -6.30
N ALA A 61 27.61 -7.57 -7.35
CA ALA A 61 27.11 -6.45 -8.12
C ALA A 61 25.83 -6.83 -8.89
N SER A 62 25.82 -8.01 -9.53
CA SER A 62 24.63 -8.52 -10.24
C SER A 62 23.49 -8.84 -9.28
N ARG A 63 23.78 -9.37 -8.09
CA ARG A 63 22.78 -9.60 -7.04
C ARG A 63 22.14 -8.31 -6.55
N LYS A 64 22.94 -7.31 -6.23
CA LYS A 64 22.45 -5.98 -5.82
C LYS A 64 21.62 -5.32 -6.91
N LYS A 65 22.02 -5.43 -8.16
CA LYS A 65 21.28 -4.91 -9.31
C LYS A 65 19.93 -5.59 -9.46
N ALA A 66 19.85 -6.91 -9.34
CA ALA A 66 18.59 -7.67 -9.43
C ALA A 66 17.63 -7.30 -8.30
N MET A 67 18.12 -7.11 -7.08
CA MET A 67 17.31 -6.70 -5.92
C MET A 67 16.87 -5.23 -6.04
N GLY A 68 17.74 -4.34 -6.49
CA GLY A 68 17.42 -2.93 -6.72
C GLY A 68 16.38 -2.72 -7.82
N THR A 69 16.36 -3.57 -8.83
CA THR A 69 15.38 -3.51 -9.93
C THR A 69 13.96 -3.72 -9.44
N ARG A 70 13.72 -4.57 -8.44
CA ARG A 70 12.39 -4.78 -7.85
C ARG A 70 11.85 -3.51 -7.19
N HIS A 71 12.68 -2.84 -6.42
CA HIS A 71 12.32 -1.58 -5.76
C HIS A 71 12.05 -0.48 -6.81
N GLU A 72 12.93 -0.31 -7.79
CA GLU A 72 12.76 0.66 -8.87
C GLU A 72 11.52 0.38 -9.73
N HIS A 73 11.24 -0.89 -10.02
CA HIS A 73 10.03 -1.28 -10.72
C HIS A 73 8.76 -0.93 -9.92
N ALA A 74 8.73 -1.25 -8.65
CA ALA A 74 7.61 -0.91 -7.76
C ALA A 74 7.39 0.60 -7.68
N LYS A 75 8.47 1.37 -7.61
CA LYS A 75 8.44 2.84 -7.60
C LYS A 75 7.82 3.39 -8.89
N ALA A 76 8.21 2.88 -10.05
CA ALA A 76 7.66 3.29 -11.34
C ALA A 76 6.16 2.95 -11.47
N VAL A 77 5.76 1.75 -11.07
CA VAL A 77 4.36 1.32 -11.10
C VAL A 77 3.51 2.17 -10.14
N LEU A 78 3.98 2.41 -8.94
CA LEU A 78 3.26 3.24 -7.97
C LEU A 78 3.08 4.67 -8.48
N ALA A 79 4.13 5.27 -9.03
CA ALA A 79 4.06 6.63 -9.58
C ALA A 79 3.04 6.74 -10.71
N GLU A 80 3.01 5.77 -11.62
CA GLU A 80 2.06 5.73 -12.73
C GLU A 80 0.61 5.55 -12.23
N ARG A 81 0.38 4.64 -11.29
CA ARG A 81 -0.94 4.42 -10.70
C ARG A 81 -1.46 5.64 -9.96
N GLN A 82 -0.60 6.31 -9.21
CA GLN A 82 -0.96 7.55 -8.52
C GLN A 82 -1.33 8.64 -9.54
N LYS A 83 -0.51 8.83 -10.55
CA LYS A 83 -0.78 9.81 -11.63
C LYS A 83 -2.15 9.54 -12.30
N ASN A 84 -2.41 8.30 -12.68
CA ASN A 84 -3.65 7.93 -13.34
C ASN A 84 -4.87 8.07 -12.41
N PHE A 85 -4.73 7.70 -11.16
CA PHE A 85 -5.81 7.85 -10.16
C PHE A 85 -6.23 9.32 -9.99
N TRP A 86 -5.27 10.19 -9.73
CA TRP A 86 -5.57 11.61 -9.51
C TRP A 86 -6.11 12.30 -10.76
N ALA A 87 -5.62 11.92 -11.94
CA ALA A 87 -6.11 12.45 -13.21
C ALA A 87 -7.56 12.02 -13.54
N ALA A 88 -7.96 10.83 -13.10
CA ALA A 88 -9.28 10.26 -13.35
C ALA A 88 -10.37 10.82 -12.41
N LEU A 89 -10.00 11.48 -11.33
CA LEU A 89 -10.97 12.06 -10.40
C LEU A 89 -11.76 13.21 -11.06
N PRO A 90 -13.06 13.35 -10.70
CA PRO A 90 -13.83 14.55 -11.03
C PRO A 90 -13.10 15.83 -10.59
N LYS A 91 -13.33 16.93 -11.29
CA LYS A 91 -12.63 18.20 -11.00
C LYS A 91 -12.82 18.64 -9.55
N GLU A 92 -14.01 18.48 -9.02
CA GLU A 92 -14.41 18.81 -7.64
C GLU A 92 -13.70 17.97 -6.56
N ASP A 93 -13.08 16.86 -6.94
CA ASP A 93 -12.38 15.95 -6.01
C ASP A 93 -10.86 15.99 -6.14
N ARG A 94 -10.33 16.74 -7.12
CA ARG A 94 -8.88 16.76 -7.38
C ARG A 94 -8.07 17.46 -6.30
N ASP A 95 -8.68 18.33 -5.54
CA ASP A 95 -8.06 19.03 -4.41
C ASP A 95 -7.58 18.09 -3.31
N VAL A 96 -8.18 16.90 -3.19
CA VAL A 96 -7.75 15.89 -2.20
C VAL A 96 -6.30 15.44 -2.43
N ARG A 97 -5.77 15.58 -3.64
CA ARG A 97 -4.36 15.31 -3.92
C ARG A 97 -3.42 16.17 -3.07
N ASP A 98 -3.82 17.39 -2.74
CA ASP A 98 -3.01 18.30 -1.92
C ASP A 98 -2.91 17.81 -0.46
N GLN A 99 -3.75 16.88 -0.05
CA GLN A 99 -3.70 16.24 1.26
C GLN A 99 -2.70 15.07 1.32
N VAL A 100 -2.14 14.66 0.18
CA VAL A 100 -1.09 13.61 0.15
C VAL A 100 0.20 14.19 0.70
N GLU A 101 0.58 13.71 1.88
CA GLU A 101 1.77 14.17 2.61
C GLU A 101 3.02 13.37 2.23
N SER A 102 2.87 12.06 1.98
CA SER A 102 3.97 11.20 1.60
C SER A 102 3.55 10.04 0.70
N ILE A 103 4.46 9.63 -0.16
CA ILE A 103 4.36 8.41 -0.97
C ILE A 103 5.67 7.66 -0.77
N GLU A 104 5.59 6.47 -0.18
CA GLU A 104 6.77 5.72 0.25
C GLU A 104 6.76 4.30 -0.31
N ILE A 105 7.95 3.80 -0.59
CA ILE A 105 8.23 2.41 -0.88
C ILE A 105 9.26 1.92 0.13
N VAL A 106 8.92 0.86 0.84
CA VAL A 106 9.75 0.32 1.92
C VAL A 106 9.90 -1.18 1.72
N ASP A 107 11.12 -1.67 1.82
CA ASP A 107 11.41 -3.10 1.77
C ASP A 107 11.12 -3.74 3.14
N GLY A 108 10.50 -4.91 3.15
CA GLY A 108 10.23 -5.64 4.38
C GLY A 108 8.98 -6.51 4.34
N HIS A 109 8.60 -7.01 5.49
CA HIS A 109 7.36 -7.78 5.63
C HIS A 109 6.16 -6.85 5.74
N PRO A 110 5.16 -6.97 4.86
CA PRO A 110 4.11 -5.96 4.72
C PRO A 110 3.41 -5.60 6.03
N ALA A 111 2.89 -6.57 6.76
CA ALA A 111 2.15 -6.28 7.99
C ALA A 111 3.01 -5.57 9.05
N GLU A 112 4.27 -5.96 9.20
CA GLU A 112 5.20 -5.31 10.15
C GLU A 112 5.51 -3.87 9.75
N VAL A 113 5.81 -3.66 8.47
CA VAL A 113 6.13 -2.33 7.94
C VAL A 113 4.92 -1.41 8.04
N ILE A 114 3.73 -1.90 7.66
CA ILE A 114 2.48 -1.13 7.75
C ILE A 114 2.23 -0.65 9.18
N LEU A 115 2.29 -1.55 10.15
CA LEU A 115 2.02 -1.21 11.56
C LEU A 115 3.07 -0.27 12.13
N ARG A 116 4.34 -0.47 11.79
CA ARG A 116 5.44 0.41 12.20
C ARG A 116 5.28 1.81 11.61
N ARG A 117 5.06 1.91 10.29
CA ARG A 117 4.91 3.20 9.62
C ARG A 117 3.67 3.95 10.08
N ALA A 118 2.57 3.24 10.34
CA ALA A 118 1.37 3.86 10.89
C ALA A 118 1.66 4.58 12.22
N LYS A 119 2.44 3.97 13.09
CA LYS A 119 2.85 4.59 14.36
C LYS A 119 3.83 5.75 14.16
N GLU A 120 4.85 5.56 13.34
CA GLU A 120 5.86 6.59 13.07
C GLU A 120 5.26 7.84 12.43
N LEU A 121 4.28 7.67 11.54
CA LEU A 121 3.54 8.75 10.89
C LEU A 121 2.37 9.29 11.73
N GLN A 122 2.16 8.74 12.93
CA GLN A 122 1.06 9.11 13.82
C GLN A 122 -0.32 8.98 13.15
N CYS A 123 -0.49 7.94 12.32
CA CYS A 123 -1.77 7.68 11.66
C CYS A 123 -2.82 7.17 12.65
N ASP A 124 -4.02 7.64 12.47
CA ASP A 124 -5.20 7.26 13.27
C ASP A 124 -6.22 6.42 12.49
N LEU A 125 -5.92 6.13 11.22
CA LEU A 125 -6.66 5.21 10.38
C LEU A 125 -5.72 4.52 9.39
N ILE A 126 -5.84 3.21 9.25
CA ILE A 126 -5.20 2.42 8.19
C ILE A 126 -6.27 2.00 7.19
N VAL A 127 -5.99 2.15 5.89
CA VAL A 127 -6.87 1.70 4.81
C VAL A 127 -6.10 0.74 3.91
N LEU A 128 -6.65 -0.45 3.69
CA LEU A 128 -6.06 -1.46 2.82
C LEU A 128 -7.13 -2.31 2.13
N GLY A 129 -6.74 -2.98 1.05
CA GLY A 129 -7.58 -3.93 0.36
C GLY A 129 -7.70 -5.26 1.11
N ALA A 130 -8.82 -5.95 0.94
CA ALA A 130 -9.13 -7.20 1.62
C ALA A 130 -8.36 -8.41 1.06
N HIS A 131 -7.91 -8.35 -0.21
CA HIS A 131 -7.41 -9.52 -0.94
C HIS A 131 -5.97 -9.34 -1.38
N ASP A 132 -5.22 -10.45 -1.33
CA ASP A 132 -3.94 -10.60 -1.98
C ASP A 132 -4.14 -10.92 -3.49
N HIS A 133 -3.08 -10.75 -4.29
CA HIS A 133 -3.10 -11.01 -5.71
C HIS A 133 -3.73 -12.36 -6.08
N GLY A 134 -4.77 -12.32 -6.90
CA GLY A 134 -5.24 -13.46 -7.67
C GLY A 134 -6.06 -14.53 -6.94
N PHE A 135 -6.45 -14.33 -5.69
CA PHE A 135 -7.23 -15.31 -4.94
C PHE A 135 -8.71 -14.99 -4.83
N SER A 136 -9.49 -16.04 -4.60
CA SER A 136 -10.94 -16.08 -4.44
C SER A 136 -11.50 -14.90 -3.63
N HIS A 137 -12.60 -14.31 -4.11
CA HIS A 137 -13.31 -13.18 -3.50
C HIS A 137 -13.86 -13.44 -2.08
N THR A 138 -13.75 -14.67 -1.59
CA THR A 138 -14.36 -15.09 -0.31
C THR A 138 -13.41 -15.06 0.88
N PHE A 139 -12.11 -14.86 0.66
CA PHE A 139 -11.13 -14.91 1.73
C PHE A 139 -10.39 -13.59 1.95
N LEU A 140 -10.24 -13.24 3.21
CA LEU A 140 -9.40 -12.13 3.62
C LEU A 140 -7.92 -12.49 3.39
N GLY A 141 -7.18 -11.62 2.70
CA GLY A 141 -5.77 -11.80 2.40
C GLY A 141 -4.88 -11.88 3.65
N THR A 142 -3.69 -12.43 3.48
CA THR A 142 -2.74 -12.66 4.57
C THR A 142 -2.31 -11.36 5.25
N VAL A 143 -2.02 -10.32 4.46
CA VAL A 143 -1.60 -9.01 4.99
C VAL A 143 -2.73 -8.38 5.80
N ALA A 144 -3.95 -8.35 5.27
CA ALA A 144 -5.11 -7.80 5.96
C ALA A 144 -5.38 -8.54 7.28
N LYS A 145 -5.31 -9.87 7.30
CA LYS A 145 -5.46 -10.67 8.53
C LYS A 145 -4.41 -10.33 9.58
N ARG A 146 -3.15 -10.22 9.17
CA ARG A 146 -2.04 -9.92 10.09
C ARG A 146 -2.14 -8.51 10.65
N VAL A 147 -2.49 -7.54 9.81
CA VAL A 147 -2.70 -6.16 10.25
C VAL A 147 -3.84 -6.10 11.25
N LEU A 148 -5.01 -6.67 10.95
CA LEU A 148 -6.16 -6.66 11.85
C LEU A 148 -5.89 -7.32 13.21
N ARG A 149 -5.08 -8.37 13.24
CA ARG A 149 -4.74 -9.04 14.52
C ARG A 149 -3.84 -8.22 15.43
N ARG A 150 -3.03 -7.33 14.87
CA ARG A 150 -1.97 -6.62 15.60
C ARG A 150 -2.19 -5.12 15.70
N ALA A 151 -3.10 -4.57 14.90
CA ALA A 151 -3.34 -3.14 14.88
C ALA A 151 -4.01 -2.66 16.18
N ASP A 152 -3.46 -1.63 16.73
CA ASP A 152 -4.06 -0.80 17.77
C ASP A 152 -4.65 0.51 17.19
N ILE A 153 -4.62 0.63 15.88
CA ILE A 153 -5.17 1.75 15.11
C ILE A 153 -6.39 1.24 14.32
N PRO A 154 -7.49 1.98 14.31
CA PRO A 154 -8.65 1.65 13.47
C PRO A 154 -8.23 1.35 12.03
N THR A 155 -8.76 0.26 11.48
CA THR A 155 -8.37 -0.23 10.16
C THR A 155 -9.60 -0.45 9.30
N LEU A 156 -9.65 0.23 8.16
CA LEU A 156 -10.66 0.04 7.13
C LEU A 156 -10.15 -0.96 6.11
N VAL A 157 -10.78 -2.12 6.05
CA VAL A 157 -10.49 -3.15 5.05
C VAL A 157 -11.53 -3.04 3.93
N VAL A 158 -11.06 -2.71 2.74
CA VAL A 158 -11.92 -2.50 1.58
C VAL A 158 -12.07 -3.80 0.81
N PRO A 159 -13.28 -4.33 0.67
CA PRO A 159 -13.51 -5.58 -0.04
C PRO A 159 -13.21 -5.45 -1.53
N TYR A 160 -13.02 -6.59 -2.16
CA TYR A 160 -12.89 -6.67 -3.60
C TYR A 160 -14.19 -6.19 -4.27
N LYS A 161 -14.04 -5.31 -5.26
CA LYS A 161 -15.14 -4.95 -6.14
C LYS A 161 -14.97 -5.71 -7.46
N ALA A 162 -15.82 -6.68 -7.69
CA ALA A 162 -15.87 -7.34 -8.99
C ALA A 162 -16.26 -6.30 -10.06
N ASP A 163 -15.58 -6.32 -11.20
CA ASP A 163 -16.03 -5.56 -12.36
C ASP A 163 -17.40 -6.07 -12.77
N THR A 164 -18.37 -5.18 -12.70
CA THR A 164 -19.73 -5.44 -13.19
C THR A 164 -19.82 -5.15 -14.67
#